data_0a204a265cc59dc353394f46c2f8a5e0
#
_entry.id   0a204a265cc59dc353394f46c2f8a5e0
#
_cell.length_a   1.000
_cell.length_b   1.000
_cell.length_c   1.000
_cell.angle_alpha   90.00
_cell.angle_beta   90.00
_cell.angle_gamma   90.00
#
_symmetry.space_group_name_H-M   'P 1'
#
loop_
_entity.id
_entity.type
_entity.pdbx_description
1 polymer ?
#
loop_
_entity_poly.entity_id
_entity_poly.type
_entity_poly.pdbx_seq_one_letter_code
_entity_poly.pdbx_strand_id
1 'polypeptide(L)'
;THFDAQITWDPTLAPSSSLGVTSVVIGNCGFTIAPCRPRDRDLVMRNLTQVEGMSIDVLRQGVNWNFESFPQYMDAIEQRGMSTNVAAFIGHSSIRTYVMGADAVERAANSNELGQMKKIVEDGMAAGAIGFSTSTAPQHNGHAGVPMPSRMADPYELEILVNAMGHDGKGIFMLTKGAQTEVSFLESLANSSNRPIMIAALLHNSTKPEATFDELAAIGEARGRGHEIWGQISCCPLTNDFTLKS
;
A
#
# COMPACT_ATOMS: atom_id res chain seq x y z
N THR A 1 -4.09 8.05 -0.39
CA THR A 1 -4.29 8.37 -1.82
C THR A 1 -3.42 7.46 -2.69
N HIS A 2 -3.64 7.48 -4.01
CA HIS A 2 -2.86 6.75 -5.01
C HIS A 2 -2.16 7.72 -5.96
N PHE A 3 -1.47 8.73 -5.42
CA PHE A 3 -0.68 9.69 -6.20
C PHE A 3 0.76 9.23 -6.48
N ASP A 4 1.06 7.97 -6.24
CA ASP A 4 2.42 7.43 -6.30
C ASP A 4 3.12 7.63 -7.65
N ALA A 5 2.38 7.50 -8.75
CA ALA A 5 2.89 7.83 -10.08
C ALA A 5 2.80 9.33 -10.37
N GLN A 6 1.62 9.94 -10.13
CA GLN A 6 1.35 11.35 -10.45
C GLN A 6 2.36 12.30 -9.79
N ILE A 7 2.77 12.03 -8.57
CA ILE A 7 3.73 12.86 -7.83
C ILE A 7 5.07 13.06 -8.57
N THR A 8 5.42 12.16 -9.49
CA THR A 8 6.67 12.25 -10.25
C THR A 8 6.61 13.28 -11.37
N TRP A 9 5.43 13.80 -11.76
CA TRP A 9 5.30 14.85 -12.79
C TRP A 9 4.44 16.03 -12.34
N ASP A 10 3.52 15.87 -11.38
CA ASP A 10 2.65 16.94 -10.89
C ASP A 10 2.98 17.30 -9.44
N PRO A 11 3.75 18.38 -9.21
CA PRO A 11 4.10 18.82 -7.86
C PRO A 11 2.93 19.44 -7.09
N THR A 12 1.81 19.70 -7.77
CA THR A 12 0.61 20.29 -7.16
C THR A 12 -0.37 19.26 -6.65
N LEU A 13 -0.28 18.01 -7.15
CA LEU A 13 -1.22 16.92 -6.88
C LEU A 13 -2.69 17.37 -7.10
N ALA A 14 -2.90 18.04 -8.23
CA ALA A 14 -4.24 18.52 -8.58
C ALA A 14 -5.22 17.34 -8.75
N PRO A 15 -6.48 17.49 -8.32
CA PRO A 15 -7.11 18.70 -7.77
C PRO A 15 -6.99 18.84 -6.24
N SER A 16 -6.31 17.95 -5.52
CA SER A 16 -6.31 17.90 -4.05
C SER A 16 -5.87 19.23 -3.41
N SER A 17 -4.77 19.81 -3.90
CA SER A 17 -4.27 21.08 -3.37
C SER A 17 -5.26 22.24 -3.54
N SER A 18 -5.95 22.30 -4.69
CA SER A 18 -6.96 23.33 -4.96
C SER A 18 -8.25 23.16 -4.14
N LEU A 19 -8.46 21.97 -3.58
CA LEU A 19 -9.58 21.65 -2.68
C LEU A 19 -9.21 21.84 -1.19
N GLY A 20 -8.05 22.42 -0.90
CA GLY A 20 -7.62 22.73 0.46
C GLY A 20 -6.86 21.60 1.17
N VAL A 21 -6.48 20.54 0.46
CA VAL A 21 -5.64 19.47 1.01
C VAL A 21 -4.21 19.98 1.17
N THR A 22 -3.72 20.01 2.41
CA THR A 22 -2.37 20.49 2.76
C THR A 22 -1.37 19.36 2.98
N SER A 23 -1.84 18.13 3.16
CA SER A 23 -1.00 16.96 3.40
C SER A 23 -1.62 15.73 2.72
N VAL A 24 -0.80 14.93 2.07
CA VAL A 24 -1.20 13.66 1.46
C VAL A 24 -0.35 12.50 1.98
N VAL A 25 -0.99 11.34 2.06
CA VAL A 25 -0.30 10.08 2.35
C VAL A 25 -0.42 9.20 1.11
N ILE A 26 0.70 8.81 0.52
CA ILE A 26 0.80 7.94 -0.66
C ILE A 26 1.26 6.53 -0.27
N GLY A 27 1.20 5.61 -1.21
CA GLY A 27 1.56 4.21 -0.97
C GLY A 27 0.46 3.35 -0.36
N ASN A 28 -0.79 3.82 -0.37
CA ASN A 28 -1.91 3.05 0.15
C ASN A 28 -2.05 1.68 -0.55
N CYS A 29 -2.59 0.72 0.17
CA CYS A 29 -2.87 -0.64 -0.33
C CYS A 29 -1.63 -1.41 -0.83
N GLY A 30 -0.42 -0.91 -0.57
CA GLY A 30 0.82 -1.50 -1.08
C GLY A 30 1.08 -1.24 -2.56
N PHE A 31 0.37 -0.28 -3.17
CA PHE A 31 0.51 0.09 -4.58
C PHE A 31 1.42 1.30 -4.72
N THR A 32 2.70 1.04 -4.85
CA THR A 32 3.72 2.07 -5.02
C THR A 32 4.49 1.82 -6.31
N ILE A 33 5.29 2.81 -6.73
CA ILE A 33 6.18 2.67 -7.88
C ILE A 33 7.64 2.43 -7.49
N ALA A 34 7.94 2.46 -6.20
CA ALA A 34 9.26 2.21 -5.65
C ALA A 34 9.20 1.20 -4.49
N PRO A 35 10.21 0.29 -4.40
CA PRO A 35 11.35 0.15 -5.30
C PRO A 35 10.97 -0.45 -6.66
N CYS A 36 11.72 -0.13 -7.72
CA CYS A 36 11.45 -0.65 -9.06
C CYS A 36 12.72 -0.73 -9.92
N ARG A 37 13.13 -1.94 -10.32
CA ARG A 37 14.25 -2.10 -11.24
C ARG A 37 13.88 -1.64 -12.65
N PRO A 38 14.80 -1.13 -13.45
CA PRO A 38 14.51 -0.69 -14.82
C PRO A 38 13.77 -1.73 -15.68
N ARG A 39 14.11 -2.99 -15.54
CA ARG A 39 13.47 -4.11 -16.27
C ARG A 39 12.02 -4.40 -15.84
N ASP A 40 11.63 -3.98 -14.63
CA ASP A 40 10.33 -4.29 -14.03
C ASP A 40 9.33 -3.11 -14.12
N ARG A 41 9.75 -1.97 -14.73
CA ARG A 41 8.95 -0.73 -14.84
C ARG A 41 7.61 -0.97 -15.52
N ASP A 42 7.60 -1.71 -16.64
CA ASP A 42 6.34 -2.00 -17.35
C ASP A 42 5.40 -2.86 -16.50
N LEU A 43 5.93 -3.81 -15.74
CA LEU A 43 5.16 -4.65 -14.83
C LEU A 43 4.53 -3.81 -13.69
N VAL A 44 5.31 -2.94 -13.06
CA VAL A 44 4.83 -2.03 -12.01
C VAL A 44 3.76 -1.08 -12.55
N MET A 45 3.96 -0.48 -13.72
CA MET A 45 2.96 0.40 -14.34
C MET A 45 1.65 -0.34 -14.66
N ARG A 46 1.72 -1.58 -15.13
CA ARG A 46 0.53 -2.41 -15.35
C ARG A 46 -0.25 -2.69 -14.08
N ASN A 47 0.43 -2.87 -12.95
CA ASN A 47 -0.24 -3.04 -11.67
C ASN A 47 -1.04 -1.79 -11.27
N LEU A 48 -0.56 -0.60 -11.63
CA LEU A 48 -1.21 0.67 -11.29
C LEU A 48 -2.40 1.03 -12.19
N THR A 49 -2.46 0.53 -13.42
CA THR A 49 -3.50 0.92 -14.39
C THR A 49 -4.92 0.72 -13.88
N GLN A 50 -5.17 -0.33 -13.10
CA GLN A 50 -6.48 -0.61 -12.54
C GLN A 50 -6.78 0.22 -11.28
N VAL A 51 -5.76 0.49 -10.48
CA VAL A 51 -5.92 1.16 -9.19
C VAL A 51 -6.02 2.68 -9.35
N GLU A 52 -5.20 3.25 -10.23
CA GLU A 52 -5.15 4.71 -10.44
C GLU A 52 -6.06 5.17 -11.58
N GLY A 53 -6.66 4.24 -12.32
CA GLY A 53 -7.51 4.56 -13.47
C GLY A 53 -6.76 5.25 -14.63
N MET A 54 -5.43 5.22 -14.61
CA MET A 54 -4.59 5.81 -15.65
C MET A 54 -4.28 4.81 -16.76
N SER A 55 -4.29 5.27 -18.00
CA SER A 55 -3.82 4.43 -19.09
C SER A 55 -2.33 4.13 -18.97
N ILE A 56 -1.90 2.97 -19.47
CA ILE A 56 -0.48 2.59 -19.47
C ILE A 56 0.39 3.61 -20.23
N ASP A 57 -0.15 4.25 -21.26
CA ASP A 57 0.58 5.24 -22.07
C ASP A 57 0.81 6.54 -21.28
N VAL A 58 -0.15 6.96 -20.45
CA VAL A 58 0.02 8.09 -19.54
C VAL A 58 1.12 7.79 -18.53
N LEU A 59 1.10 6.60 -17.92
CA LEU A 59 2.14 6.19 -16.96
C LEU A 59 3.53 6.12 -17.61
N ARG A 60 3.65 5.58 -18.83
CA ARG A 60 4.92 5.51 -19.57
C ARG A 60 5.49 6.88 -19.91
N GLN A 61 4.65 7.86 -20.19
CA GLN A 61 5.09 9.22 -20.53
C GLN A 61 5.29 10.08 -19.29
N GLY A 62 4.47 9.88 -18.25
CA GLY A 62 4.46 10.73 -17.07
C GLY A 62 5.53 10.39 -16.05
N VAL A 63 5.78 9.11 -15.79
CA VAL A 63 6.68 8.71 -14.71
C VAL A 63 8.14 8.99 -15.07
N ASN A 64 8.75 9.86 -14.28
CA ASN A 64 10.19 10.13 -14.38
C ASN A 64 10.97 9.15 -13.50
N TRP A 65 11.55 8.13 -14.12
CA TRP A 65 12.28 7.05 -13.46
C TRP A 65 13.73 7.45 -13.12
N ASN A 66 13.91 8.47 -12.30
CA ASN A 66 15.23 8.89 -11.78
C ASN A 66 15.59 8.20 -10.45
N PHE A 67 14.90 7.10 -10.12
CA PHE A 67 15.08 6.30 -8.92
C PHE A 67 14.95 4.79 -9.25
N GLU A 68 15.49 3.96 -8.37
CA GLU A 68 15.30 2.51 -8.34
C GLU A 68 14.84 2.04 -6.95
N SER A 69 15.45 2.55 -5.89
CA SER A 69 15.11 2.23 -4.51
C SER A 69 14.06 3.19 -3.93
N PHE A 70 13.41 2.78 -2.83
CA PHE A 70 12.49 3.65 -2.11
C PHE A 70 13.17 4.91 -1.54
N PRO A 71 14.37 4.86 -0.92
CA PRO A 71 15.09 6.07 -0.53
C PRO A 71 15.31 7.05 -1.69
N GLN A 72 15.75 6.56 -2.85
CA GLN A 72 15.93 7.42 -4.03
C GLN A 72 14.62 8.04 -4.51
N TYR A 73 13.50 7.32 -4.38
CA TYR A 73 12.18 7.88 -4.71
C TYR A 73 11.79 9.02 -3.75
N MET A 74 12.05 8.87 -2.46
CA MET A 74 11.81 9.92 -1.47
C MET A 74 12.69 11.15 -1.76
N ASP A 75 13.97 10.95 -2.05
CA ASP A 75 14.89 12.02 -2.45
C ASP A 75 14.41 12.75 -3.71
N ALA A 76 13.90 12.01 -4.70
CA ALA A 76 13.38 12.59 -5.93
C ALA A 76 12.13 13.46 -5.70
N ILE A 77 11.24 13.06 -4.80
CA ILE A 77 10.07 13.84 -4.38
C ILE A 77 10.53 15.13 -3.67
N GLU A 78 11.46 15.02 -2.73
CA GLU A 78 11.99 16.16 -1.99
C GLU A 78 12.67 17.17 -2.90
N GLN A 79 13.54 16.71 -3.80
CA GLN A 79 14.24 17.57 -4.78
C GLN A 79 13.28 18.25 -5.75
N ARG A 80 12.17 17.62 -6.09
CA ARG A 80 11.15 18.21 -6.95
C ARG A 80 10.48 19.41 -6.30
N GLY A 81 10.30 19.37 -5.00
CA GLY A 81 9.50 20.34 -4.24
C GLY A 81 8.01 20.16 -4.51
N MET A 82 7.24 20.06 -3.44
CA MET A 82 5.80 19.80 -3.52
C MET A 82 5.02 20.97 -2.92
N SER A 83 3.82 21.25 -3.47
CA SER A 83 2.92 22.27 -2.92
C SER A 83 2.15 21.80 -1.69
N THR A 84 2.16 20.49 -1.42
CA THR A 84 1.55 19.86 -0.25
C THR A 84 2.61 19.07 0.53
N ASN A 85 2.38 18.86 1.83
CA ASN A 85 3.19 17.91 2.58
C ASN A 85 2.92 16.49 2.09
N VAL A 86 3.95 15.67 2.00
CA VAL A 86 3.87 14.29 1.52
C VAL A 86 4.44 13.35 2.56
N ALA A 87 3.70 12.31 2.87
CA ALA A 87 4.19 11.16 3.60
C ALA A 87 3.95 9.90 2.77
N ALA A 88 4.85 8.92 2.84
CA ALA A 88 4.78 7.73 2.01
C ALA A 88 4.87 6.44 2.82
N PHE A 89 4.02 5.48 2.50
CA PHE A 89 4.21 4.08 2.88
C PHE A 89 5.15 3.39 1.89
N ILE A 90 5.93 2.45 2.39
CA ILE A 90 6.61 1.50 1.52
C ILE A 90 5.64 0.37 1.15
N GLY A 91 5.48 0.11 -0.15
CA GLY A 91 4.41 -0.74 -0.66
C GLY A 91 4.84 -2.18 -0.90
N HIS A 92 4.02 -3.11 -0.41
CA HIS A 92 4.27 -4.55 -0.46
C HIS A 92 4.38 -5.10 -1.89
N SER A 93 3.45 -4.72 -2.78
CA SER A 93 3.44 -5.20 -4.18
C SER A 93 4.70 -4.79 -4.93
N SER A 94 5.21 -3.57 -4.70
CA SER A 94 6.46 -3.11 -5.31
C SER A 94 7.67 -3.85 -4.77
N ILE A 95 7.72 -4.10 -3.45
CA ILE A 95 8.80 -4.88 -2.82
C ILE A 95 8.84 -6.29 -3.40
N ARG A 96 7.68 -6.98 -3.48
CA ARG A 96 7.60 -8.33 -4.06
C ARG A 96 8.05 -8.35 -5.51
N THR A 97 7.56 -7.40 -6.32
CA THR A 97 7.97 -7.29 -7.74
C THR A 97 9.47 -7.03 -7.86
N TYR A 98 10.03 -6.16 -7.02
CA TYR A 98 11.45 -5.86 -7.02
C TYR A 98 12.33 -7.07 -6.70
N VAL A 99 11.93 -7.91 -5.76
CA VAL A 99 12.69 -9.08 -5.33
C VAL A 99 12.47 -10.28 -6.26
N MET A 100 11.22 -10.55 -6.62
CA MET A 100 10.81 -11.79 -7.31
C MET A 100 10.53 -11.62 -8.80
N GLY A 101 10.40 -10.37 -9.30
CA GLY A 101 10.02 -10.10 -10.69
C GLY A 101 8.63 -10.66 -11.01
N ALA A 102 8.52 -11.41 -12.11
CA ALA A 102 7.25 -12.02 -12.54
C ALA A 102 6.70 -13.08 -11.56
N ASP A 103 7.56 -13.77 -10.82
CA ASP A 103 7.15 -14.78 -9.83
C ASP A 103 6.33 -14.18 -8.67
N ALA A 104 6.37 -12.86 -8.51
CA ALA A 104 5.67 -12.17 -7.42
C ALA A 104 4.15 -12.39 -7.43
N VAL A 105 3.56 -12.73 -8.57
CA VAL A 105 2.12 -13.02 -8.74
C VAL A 105 1.82 -14.51 -8.87
N GLU A 106 2.85 -15.38 -8.85
CA GLU A 106 2.70 -16.82 -9.10
C GLU A 106 2.82 -17.65 -7.82
N ARG A 107 3.60 -17.21 -6.85
CA ARG A 107 3.93 -18.01 -5.67
C ARG A 107 4.25 -17.18 -4.43
N ALA A 108 4.26 -17.83 -3.27
CA ALA A 108 4.82 -17.29 -2.04
C ALA A 108 6.35 -17.08 -2.15
N ALA A 109 6.89 -16.17 -1.35
CA ALA A 109 8.32 -15.90 -1.28
C ALA A 109 9.05 -17.03 -0.52
N ASN A 110 10.28 -17.31 -0.94
CA ASN A 110 11.17 -18.19 -0.19
C ASN A 110 11.95 -17.40 0.89
N SER A 111 12.68 -18.12 1.77
CA SER A 111 13.39 -17.50 2.90
C SER A 111 14.44 -16.46 2.48
N ASN A 112 15.11 -16.64 1.34
CA ASN A 112 16.08 -15.66 0.85
C ASN A 112 15.38 -14.39 0.32
N GLU A 113 14.27 -14.56 -0.39
CA GLU A 113 13.43 -13.46 -0.87
C GLU A 113 12.82 -12.69 0.30
N LEU A 114 12.34 -13.38 1.32
CA LEU A 114 11.85 -12.76 2.57
C LEU A 114 12.94 -11.92 3.25
N GLY A 115 14.16 -12.45 3.32
CA GLY A 115 15.31 -11.70 3.86
C GLY A 115 15.61 -10.42 3.09
N GLN A 116 15.52 -10.46 1.75
CA GLN A 116 15.69 -9.28 0.91
C GLN A 116 14.54 -8.28 1.09
N MET A 117 13.29 -8.74 1.13
CA MET A 117 12.12 -7.87 1.36
C MET A 117 12.20 -7.19 2.73
N LYS A 118 12.55 -7.94 3.79
CA LYS A 118 12.78 -7.41 5.13
C LYS A 118 13.77 -6.26 5.11
N LYS A 119 14.93 -6.44 4.46
CA LYS A 119 15.95 -5.40 4.34
C LYS A 119 15.44 -4.16 3.62
N ILE A 120 14.64 -4.32 2.56
CA ILE A 120 14.04 -3.20 1.84
C ILE A 120 13.07 -2.42 2.73
N VAL A 121 12.27 -3.10 3.56
CA VAL A 121 11.39 -2.42 4.52
C VAL A 121 12.21 -1.65 5.55
N GLU A 122 13.24 -2.25 6.15
CA GLU A 122 14.13 -1.58 7.10
C GLU A 122 14.79 -0.33 6.49
N ASP A 123 15.32 -0.43 5.27
CA ASP A 123 15.92 0.70 4.55
C ASP A 123 14.89 1.80 4.22
N GLY A 124 13.68 1.41 3.86
CA GLY A 124 12.59 2.35 3.60
C GLY A 124 12.17 3.10 4.87
N MET A 125 12.08 2.41 6.00
CA MET A 125 11.79 3.03 7.30
C MET A 125 12.90 3.99 7.72
N ALA A 126 14.16 3.62 7.53
CA ALA A 126 15.32 4.48 7.80
C ALA A 126 15.34 5.73 6.91
N ALA A 127 14.82 5.64 5.68
CA ALA A 127 14.67 6.76 4.75
C ALA A 127 13.46 7.67 5.03
N GLY A 128 12.67 7.38 6.05
CA GLY A 128 11.54 8.22 6.46
C GLY A 128 10.17 7.77 5.99
N ALA A 129 10.00 6.52 5.54
CA ALA A 129 8.67 5.96 5.34
C ALA A 129 7.86 6.04 6.64
N ILE A 130 6.57 6.38 6.53
CA ILE A 130 5.68 6.42 7.71
C ILE A 130 5.19 5.04 8.13
N GLY A 131 5.51 4.01 7.36
CA GLY A 131 5.12 2.64 7.63
C GLY A 131 5.14 1.76 6.39
N PHE A 132 4.54 0.60 6.52
CA PHE A 132 4.43 -0.42 5.49
C PHE A 132 2.95 -0.62 5.11
N SER A 133 2.68 -0.81 3.82
CA SER A 133 1.31 -0.98 3.34
C SER A 133 1.15 -2.23 2.47
N THR A 134 -0.03 -2.85 2.53
CA THR A 134 -0.37 -4.04 1.76
C THR A 134 -1.84 -4.08 1.35
N SER A 135 -2.17 -5.04 0.49
CA SER A 135 -3.54 -5.46 0.24
C SER A 135 -3.63 -6.97 0.12
N THR A 136 -4.59 -7.54 0.82
CA THR A 136 -5.01 -8.94 0.67
C THR A 136 -6.40 -9.06 0.06
N ALA A 137 -6.99 -7.93 -0.34
CA ALA A 137 -8.34 -7.84 -0.87
C ALA A 137 -8.46 -8.54 -2.23
N PRO A 138 -9.42 -9.45 -2.42
CA PRO A 138 -9.54 -10.25 -3.65
C PRO A 138 -9.86 -9.44 -4.89
N GLN A 139 -10.47 -8.26 -4.74
CA GLN A 139 -10.78 -7.34 -5.84
C GLN A 139 -9.58 -6.56 -6.36
N HIS A 140 -8.45 -6.53 -5.62
CA HIS A 140 -7.25 -5.84 -6.06
C HIS A 140 -6.49 -6.69 -7.06
N ASN A 141 -6.67 -6.36 -8.32
CA ASN A 141 -6.00 -6.99 -9.47
C ASN A 141 -5.30 -5.92 -10.29
N GLY A 142 -4.21 -6.31 -10.94
CA GLY A 142 -3.54 -5.52 -11.96
C GLY A 142 -4.15 -5.74 -13.35
N HIS A 143 -3.40 -5.34 -14.36
CA HIS A 143 -3.81 -5.47 -15.77
C HIS A 143 -4.25 -6.89 -16.11
N ALA A 144 -5.32 -7.00 -16.89
CA ALA A 144 -5.93 -8.27 -17.32
C ALA A 144 -6.38 -9.20 -16.17
N GLY A 145 -6.67 -8.66 -14.99
CA GLY A 145 -7.18 -9.44 -13.85
C GLY A 145 -6.10 -10.26 -13.11
N VAL A 146 -4.82 -10.04 -13.40
CA VAL A 146 -3.72 -10.69 -12.67
C VAL A 146 -3.76 -10.21 -11.21
N PRO A 147 -3.70 -11.12 -10.22
CA PRO A 147 -3.68 -10.71 -8.82
C PRO A 147 -2.55 -9.73 -8.51
N MET A 148 -2.80 -8.76 -7.64
CA MET A 148 -1.70 -7.92 -7.13
C MET A 148 -0.66 -8.79 -6.40
N PRO A 149 0.64 -8.50 -6.55
CA PRO A 149 1.72 -9.28 -5.94
C PRO A 149 1.53 -9.54 -4.44
N SER A 150 1.06 -8.55 -3.68
CA SER A 150 0.83 -8.66 -2.23
C SER A 150 -0.23 -9.70 -1.85
N ARG A 151 -1.14 -10.07 -2.76
CA ARG A 151 -2.16 -11.10 -2.52
C ARG A 151 -1.59 -12.52 -2.48
N MET A 152 -0.39 -12.72 -3.01
CA MET A 152 0.31 -14.01 -3.01
C MET A 152 1.17 -14.22 -1.76
N ALA A 153 1.22 -13.23 -0.87
CA ALA A 153 1.90 -13.33 0.41
C ALA A 153 1.14 -14.25 1.36
N ASP A 154 1.87 -15.09 2.07
CA ASP A 154 1.32 -15.86 3.18
C ASP A 154 1.34 -15.03 4.50
N PRO A 155 0.66 -15.50 5.55
CA PRO A 155 0.65 -14.79 6.84
C PRO A 155 2.05 -14.61 7.45
N TYR A 156 2.97 -15.54 7.23
CA TYR A 156 4.33 -15.47 7.75
C TYR A 156 5.15 -14.34 7.10
N GLU A 157 4.97 -14.11 5.80
CA GLU A 157 5.57 -12.97 5.11
C GLU A 157 5.10 -11.64 5.71
N LEU A 158 3.78 -11.52 5.96
CA LEU A 158 3.23 -10.32 6.60
C LEU A 158 3.81 -10.10 8.00
N GLU A 159 3.93 -11.15 8.80
CA GLU A 159 4.52 -11.09 10.14
C GLU A 159 5.96 -10.56 10.09
N ILE A 160 6.80 -11.11 9.20
CA ILE A 160 8.19 -10.69 9.03
C ILE A 160 8.28 -9.21 8.64
N LEU A 161 7.49 -8.77 7.66
CA LEU A 161 7.58 -7.42 7.13
C LEU A 161 7.00 -6.36 8.07
N VAL A 162 5.91 -6.68 8.78
CA VAL A 162 5.34 -5.80 9.80
C VAL A 162 6.27 -5.65 11.00
N ASN A 163 6.92 -6.73 11.45
CA ASN A 163 7.92 -6.66 12.50
C ASN A 163 9.18 -5.89 12.06
N ALA A 164 9.60 -6.02 10.79
CA ALA A 164 10.70 -5.23 10.23
C ALA A 164 10.38 -3.73 10.23
N MET A 165 9.15 -3.35 9.83
CA MET A 165 8.66 -1.97 9.90
C MET A 165 8.71 -1.43 11.34
N GLY A 166 8.30 -2.23 12.30
CA GLY A 166 8.17 -1.84 13.72
C GLY A 166 9.48 -1.86 14.50
N HIS A 167 10.58 -2.30 13.92
CA HIS A 167 11.85 -2.58 14.63
C HIS A 167 12.35 -1.39 15.48
N ASP A 168 12.29 -0.18 14.94
CA ASP A 168 12.71 1.04 15.63
C ASP A 168 11.60 1.71 16.48
N GLY A 169 10.52 1.01 16.75
CA GLY A 169 9.38 1.55 17.49
C GLY A 169 8.60 2.62 16.73
N LYS A 170 8.72 2.67 15.40
CA LYS A 170 8.04 3.61 14.50
C LYS A 170 7.23 2.86 13.47
N GLY A 171 6.43 3.59 12.71
CA GLY A 171 5.68 3.06 11.60
C GLY A 171 4.24 2.69 11.92
N ILE A 172 3.44 2.65 10.86
CA ILE A 172 2.04 2.24 10.84
C ILE A 172 1.90 1.14 9.80
N PHE A 173 1.26 0.04 10.16
CA PHE A 173 0.86 -0.95 9.17
C PHE A 173 -0.51 -0.62 8.59
N MET A 174 -0.57 -0.34 7.29
CA MET A 174 -1.80 -0.02 6.58
C MET A 174 -2.18 -1.15 5.63
N LEU A 175 -3.45 -1.57 5.63
CA LEU A 175 -3.87 -2.60 4.69
C LEU A 175 -5.30 -2.40 4.18
N THR A 176 -5.54 -2.91 2.93
CA THR A 176 -6.89 -3.25 2.48
C THR A 176 -7.12 -4.73 2.73
N LYS A 177 -8.08 -4.99 3.60
CA LYS A 177 -8.30 -6.31 4.21
C LYS A 177 -8.96 -7.30 3.23
N GLY A 178 -8.46 -8.52 3.21
CA GLY A 178 -9.11 -9.70 2.65
C GLY A 178 -9.41 -10.75 3.73
N ALA A 179 -9.93 -11.90 3.33
CA ALA A 179 -10.33 -12.95 4.28
C ALA A 179 -9.18 -13.49 5.14
N GLN A 180 -7.94 -13.47 4.62
CA GLN A 180 -6.78 -13.97 5.37
C GLN A 180 -6.23 -12.98 6.41
N THR A 181 -6.74 -11.75 6.46
CA THR A 181 -6.31 -10.70 7.39
C THR A 181 -7.47 -10.25 8.28
N GLU A 182 -8.11 -11.20 8.96
CA GLU A 182 -9.14 -10.91 9.94
C GLU A 182 -8.59 -10.13 11.13
N VAL A 183 -9.45 -9.46 11.89
CA VAL A 183 -9.06 -8.61 13.03
C VAL A 183 -8.22 -9.36 14.05
N SER A 184 -8.51 -10.63 14.30
CA SER A 184 -7.72 -11.48 15.21
C SER A 184 -6.27 -11.67 14.76
N PHE A 185 -6.03 -11.86 13.46
CA PHE A 185 -4.68 -11.92 12.90
C PHE A 185 -4.00 -10.55 12.97
N LEU A 186 -4.72 -9.47 12.65
CA LEU A 186 -4.19 -8.11 12.77
C LEU A 186 -3.82 -7.77 14.21
N GLU A 187 -4.60 -8.22 15.17
CA GLU A 187 -4.28 -8.08 16.59
C GLU A 187 -2.97 -8.78 16.96
N SER A 188 -2.73 -9.99 16.42
CA SER A 188 -1.45 -10.68 16.63
C SER A 188 -0.27 -9.91 16.05
N LEU A 189 -0.44 -9.28 14.88
CA LEU A 189 0.58 -8.40 14.27
C LEU A 189 0.80 -7.12 15.09
N ALA A 190 -0.28 -6.50 15.60
CA ALA A 190 -0.18 -5.34 16.47
C ALA A 190 0.58 -5.66 17.76
N ASN A 191 0.33 -6.86 18.33
CA ASN A 191 1.01 -7.33 19.52
C ASN A 191 2.50 -7.60 19.26
N SER A 192 2.84 -8.32 18.19
CA SER A 192 4.24 -8.68 17.89
C SER A 192 5.11 -7.49 17.49
N SER A 193 4.56 -6.56 16.72
CA SER A 193 5.27 -5.36 16.27
C SER A 193 5.21 -4.20 17.25
N ASN A 194 4.25 -4.20 18.16
CA ASN A 194 3.87 -3.08 19.03
C ASN A 194 3.61 -1.80 18.22
N ARG A 195 2.92 -1.91 17.07
CA ARG A 195 2.65 -0.81 16.14
C ARG A 195 1.18 -0.68 15.79
N PRO A 196 0.73 0.56 15.51
CA PRO A 196 -0.63 0.80 15.04
C PRO A 196 -0.90 0.09 13.71
N ILE A 197 -2.14 -0.41 13.58
CA ILE A 197 -2.66 -0.98 12.34
C ILE A 197 -3.85 -0.15 11.85
N MET A 198 -3.86 0.18 10.57
CA MET A 198 -4.92 0.91 9.91
C MET A 198 -5.57 0.06 8.81
N ILE A 199 -6.83 -0.28 9.00
CA ILE A 199 -7.65 -0.99 8.01
C ILE A 199 -8.30 0.05 7.09
N ALA A 200 -8.01 0.00 5.80
CA ALA A 200 -8.63 0.86 4.80
C ALA A 200 -9.30 0.02 3.70
N ALA A 201 -10.62 0.16 3.45
CA ALA A 201 -11.53 0.99 4.23
C ALA A 201 -12.64 0.10 4.78
N LEU A 202 -13.25 0.50 5.89
CA LEU A 202 -14.48 -0.13 6.36
C LEU A 202 -15.63 0.41 5.51
N LEU A 203 -16.22 -0.46 4.69
CA LEU A 203 -17.28 -0.09 3.76
C LEU A 203 -18.53 -0.91 4.02
N HIS A 204 -19.68 -0.25 3.92
CA HIS A 204 -20.96 -0.95 3.96
C HIS A 204 -21.06 -1.96 2.81
N ASN A 205 -21.53 -3.16 3.13
CA ASN A 205 -21.83 -4.19 2.13
C ASN A 205 -23.31 -4.52 2.20
N SER A 206 -24.06 -4.16 1.16
CA SER A 206 -25.52 -4.39 1.10
C SER A 206 -25.93 -5.86 1.14
N THR A 207 -25.04 -6.80 0.77
CA THR A 207 -25.29 -8.25 0.87
C THR A 207 -24.99 -8.81 2.28
N LYS A 208 -24.24 -8.06 3.09
CA LYS A 208 -23.88 -8.39 4.48
C LYS A 208 -23.88 -7.09 5.30
N PRO A 209 -25.04 -6.50 5.59
CA PRO A 209 -25.12 -5.16 6.19
C PRO A 209 -24.51 -5.07 7.59
N GLU A 210 -24.50 -6.16 8.35
CA GLU A 210 -23.91 -6.18 9.71
C GLU A 210 -22.40 -6.35 9.73
N ALA A 211 -21.78 -6.83 8.63
CA ALA A 211 -20.35 -7.18 8.61
C ALA A 211 -19.42 -6.04 9.03
N THR A 212 -19.74 -4.80 8.67
CA THR A 212 -18.94 -3.63 9.07
C THR A 212 -19.06 -3.32 10.56
N PHE A 213 -20.26 -3.55 11.13
CA PHE A 213 -20.48 -3.36 12.57
C PHE A 213 -19.81 -4.46 13.39
N ASP A 214 -19.85 -5.71 12.92
CA ASP A 214 -19.12 -6.82 13.54
C ASP A 214 -17.61 -6.55 13.52
N GLU A 215 -17.08 -6.05 12.42
CA GLU A 215 -15.67 -5.66 12.30
C GLU A 215 -15.31 -4.50 13.24
N LEU A 216 -16.17 -3.49 13.35
CA LEU A 216 -15.99 -2.39 14.30
C LEU A 216 -16.02 -2.87 15.75
N ALA A 217 -16.89 -3.82 16.09
CA ALA A 217 -16.94 -4.43 17.41
C ALA A 217 -15.62 -5.17 17.72
N ALA A 218 -15.13 -6.01 16.78
CA ALA A 218 -13.87 -6.72 16.95
C ALA A 218 -12.66 -5.76 17.10
N ILE A 219 -12.64 -4.67 16.34
CA ILE A 219 -11.64 -3.59 16.49
C ILE A 219 -11.74 -2.96 17.89
N GLY A 220 -12.96 -2.66 18.35
CA GLY A 220 -13.21 -2.12 19.68
C GLY A 220 -12.71 -3.04 20.80
N GLU A 221 -12.94 -4.34 20.69
CA GLU A 221 -12.43 -5.34 21.63
C GLU A 221 -10.90 -5.41 21.65
N ALA A 222 -10.25 -5.45 20.48
CA ALA A 222 -8.80 -5.43 20.38
C ALA A 222 -8.20 -4.16 21.00
N ARG A 223 -8.82 -3.01 20.79
CA ARG A 223 -8.45 -1.75 21.45
C ARG A 223 -8.64 -1.81 22.95
N GLY A 224 -9.70 -2.45 23.43
CA GLY A 224 -9.94 -2.71 24.87
C GLY A 224 -8.83 -3.55 25.51
N ARG A 225 -8.15 -4.39 24.73
CA ARG A 225 -6.96 -5.16 25.14
C ARG A 225 -5.63 -4.39 24.99
N GLY A 226 -5.67 -3.13 24.53
CA GLY A 226 -4.50 -2.25 24.43
C GLY A 226 -3.83 -2.21 23.05
N HIS A 227 -4.40 -2.84 22.01
CA HIS A 227 -3.85 -2.83 20.66
C HIS A 227 -4.38 -1.66 19.83
N GLU A 228 -3.50 -0.93 19.16
CA GLU A 228 -3.88 0.21 18.34
C GLU A 228 -4.32 -0.24 16.94
N ILE A 229 -5.57 -0.68 16.80
CA ILE A 229 -6.20 -1.00 15.51
C ILE A 229 -7.25 0.06 15.19
N TRP A 230 -7.20 0.59 13.97
CA TRP A 230 -8.04 1.66 13.48
C TRP A 230 -8.71 1.28 12.15
N GLY A 231 -9.98 1.62 12.01
CA GLY A 231 -10.71 1.50 10.75
C GLY A 231 -10.88 2.86 10.09
N GLN A 232 -10.46 2.97 8.83
CA GLN A 232 -10.67 4.16 8.03
C GLN A 232 -11.99 4.07 7.29
N ILE A 233 -12.77 5.14 7.30
CA ILE A 233 -13.98 5.30 6.50
C ILE A 233 -13.85 6.50 5.57
N SER A 234 -14.65 6.51 4.49
CA SER A 234 -14.77 7.69 3.64
C SER A 234 -15.52 8.81 4.38
N CYS A 235 -15.02 10.04 4.27
CA CYS A 235 -15.71 11.23 4.82
C CYS A 235 -16.83 11.75 3.92
N CYS A 236 -17.01 11.17 2.73
CA CYS A 236 -18.05 11.49 1.77
C CYS A 236 -18.55 10.20 1.10
N PRO A 237 -19.72 10.21 0.45
CA PRO A 237 -20.20 9.07 -0.33
C PRO A 237 -19.18 8.67 -1.40
N LEU A 238 -18.98 7.36 -1.55
CA LEU A 238 -18.20 6.82 -2.65
C LEU A 238 -19.01 6.90 -3.94
N THR A 239 -18.41 7.49 -4.96
CA THR A 239 -18.96 7.52 -6.31
C THR A 239 -17.98 6.82 -7.24
N ASN A 240 -18.47 5.88 -8.03
CA ASN A 240 -17.66 5.15 -8.99
C ASN A 240 -18.24 5.35 -10.39
N ASP A 241 -17.41 5.76 -11.33
CA ASP A 241 -17.69 5.73 -12.74
C ASP A 241 -16.98 4.53 -13.36
N PHE A 242 -17.66 3.77 -14.17
CA PHE A 242 -17.09 2.63 -14.88
C PHE A 242 -17.69 2.49 -16.27
N THR A 243 -16.98 1.85 -17.16
CA THR A 243 -17.46 1.48 -18.50
C THR A 243 -17.55 -0.04 -18.62
N LEU A 244 -18.36 -0.53 -19.56
CA LEU A 244 -18.44 -1.96 -19.84
C LEU A 244 -17.13 -2.54 -20.44
N LYS A 245 -16.13 -1.70 -20.67
CA LYS A 245 -14.80 -2.07 -21.18
C LYS A 245 -13.73 -2.09 -20.10
N SER A 246 -14.06 -1.69 -18.88
CA SER A 246 -13.11 -1.61 -17.74
C SER A 246 -13.29 -2.78 -16.78
#